data_31a20cb644ae6f212de963990fee7a15
#
_entry.id   31a20cb644ae6f212de963990fee7a15
#
_cell.length_a   1.000
_cell.length_b   1.000
_cell.length_c   1.000
_cell.angle_alpha   90.00
_cell.angle_beta   90.00
_cell.angle_gamma   90.00
#
_symmetry.space_group_name_H-M   'P 1'
#
loop_
_entity.id
_entity.type
_entity.pdbx_description
1 polymer ?
#
loop_
_entity_poly.entity_id
_entity_poly.type
_entity_poly.pdbx_seq_one_letter_code
_entity_poly.pdbx_strand_id
1 'polypeptide(L)'
;MLLLLICVITAAAYVSGRTRAQRLRNSGNPEDIPHSLPRYYGYMAAIWAIIPALLVICLWAAFEQKVLTGFVTAGLPTEFHSLKPGQQNLVINDIKNIAAGNISASATDPVRVDAAARYQSTHSISSHIKVICALLAAVAGSLWGLRSVHPGTHARIFVERAIMFFLIACSSLAILTTIGIVLSVLFESLRFFSKIPFTEFAFGLHWSPQTSIRADQVGSSGSFGAVPIFAGTLLISAIAMLVAVPFGLMSAIYLAEYASQSVRSWVKPLLEILAGIPTVVYGFFAALTVAPMLRGIGESIGLSVASESALAAGLVMGIMIIPFVSSLSDDVITAVPQAMRDGSLGLGATKSETIKKVVIPAALPGIVGGVLLAVSRAIGETMIVVMAAGLAANLTINPLEAVTTVTVQIVTLLTGDQAFDSPKTLAAFALGLMLFITTLILNIIALRTVRKYREAYE
;
A
#
# COMPACT_ATOMS: atom_id res chain seq x y z
N MET A 1 -17.69 -16.36 12.66
CA MET A 1 -18.52 -16.61 13.88
C MET A 1 -17.76 -16.30 15.17
N LEU A 2 -16.55 -16.86 15.41
CA LEU A 2 -15.80 -16.63 16.65
C LEU A 2 -15.54 -15.13 16.96
N LEU A 3 -15.05 -14.36 15.98
CA LEU A 3 -14.80 -12.92 16.17
C LEU A 3 -16.09 -12.14 16.52
N LEU A 4 -17.21 -12.50 15.94
CA LEU A 4 -18.50 -11.89 16.28
C LEU A 4 -18.89 -12.16 17.74
N LEU A 5 -18.70 -13.39 18.22
CA LEU A 5 -18.97 -13.75 19.62
C LEU A 5 -18.06 -12.97 20.58
N ILE A 6 -16.78 -12.84 20.25
CA ILE A 6 -15.85 -12.04 21.05
C ILE A 6 -16.27 -10.56 21.05
N CYS A 7 -16.67 -10.01 19.90
CA CYS A 7 -17.21 -8.64 19.83
C CYS A 7 -18.44 -8.44 20.70
N VAL A 8 -19.37 -9.41 20.72
CA VAL A 8 -20.56 -9.35 21.57
C VAL A 8 -20.18 -9.38 23.06
N ILE A 9 -19.28 -10.28 23.48
CA ILE A 9 -18.79 -10.35 24.85
C ILE A 9 -18.09 -9.03 25.23
N THR A 10 -17.26 -8.49 24.35
CA THR A 10 -16.55 -7.22 24.56
C THR A 10 -17.53 -6.04 24.70
N ALA A 11 -18.56 -5.99 23.85
CA ALA A 11 -19.61 -4.97 23.93
C ALA A 11 -20.43 -5.10 25.23
N ALA A 12 -20.76 -6.32 25.64
CA ALA A 12 -21.43 -6.59 26.90
C ALA A 12 -20.55 -6.18 28.11
N ALA A 13 -19.25 -6.48 28.07
CA ALA A 13 -18.29 -6.05 29.09
C ALA A 13 -18.19 -4.52 29.16
N TYR A 14 -18.16 -3.83 28.01
CA TYR A 14 -18.17 -2.37 27.95
C TYR A 14 -19.41 -1.78 28.62
N VAL A 15 -20.61 -2.25 28.21
CA VAL A 15 -21.88 -1.76 28.76
C VAL A 15 -21.96 -2.02 30.26
N SER A 16 -21.61 -3.23 30.70
CA SER A 16 -21.63 -3.63 32.12
C SER A 16 -20.64 -2.82 32.97
N GLY A 17 -19.42 -2.59 32.46
CA GLY A 17 -18.42 -1.76 33.14
C GLY A 17 -18.85 -0.31 33.25
N ARG A 18 -19.43 0.25 32.20
CA ARG A 18 -19.97 1.61 32.18
C ARG A 18 -21.14 1.77 33.16
N THR A 19 -22.11 0.86 33.13
CA THR A 19 -23.29 0.93 34.00
C THR A 19 -22.94 0.73 35.47
N ARG A 20 -21.96 -0.17 35.78
CA ARG A 20 -21.45 -0.35 37.13
C ARG A 20 -20.77 0.94 37.65
N ALA A 21 -19.94 1.58 36.84
CA ALA A 21 -19.29 2.85 37.20
C ALA A 21 -20.32 4.00 37.35
N GLN A 22 -21.39 4.01 36.54
CA GLN A 22 -22.52 4.97 36.70
C GLN A 22 -23.27 4.76 38.01
N ARG A 23 -23.52 3.51 38.39
CA ARG A 23 -24.19 3.19 39.68
C ARG A 23 -23.33 3.63 40.86
N LEU A 24 -22.03 3.38 40.85
CA LEU A 24 -21.11 3.88 41.87
C LEU A 24 -21.10 5.41 41.96
N ARG A 25 -21.11 6.10 40.83
CA ARG A 25 -21.19 7.57 40.80
C ARG A 25 -22.47 8.12 41.37
N ASN A 26 -23.60 7.40 41.22
CA ASN A 26 -24.91 7.80 41.67
C ASN A 26 -25.25 7.32 43.10
N SER A 27 -24.33 6.62 43.78
CA SER A 27 -24.56 6.08 45.16
C SER A 27 -24.65 7.17 46.22
N GLY A 28 -24.23 8.40 45.93
CA GLY A 28 -24.32 9.53 46.87
C GLY A 28 -23.22 9.58 47.94
N ASN A 29 -22.38 8.55 48.08
CA ASN A 29 -21.25 8.54 48.98
C ASN A 29 -20.03 9.19 48.37
N PRO A 30 -19.41 10.21 48.95
CA PRO A 30 -18.20 10.86 48.39
C PRO A 30 -17.02 9.90 48.19
N GLU A 31 -16.90 8.87 49.00
CA GLU A 31 -15.85 7.85 48.91
C GLU A 31 -16.04 6.86 47.76
N ASP A 32 -17.24 6.73 47.24
CA ASP A 32 -17.61 5.83 46.15
C ASP A 32 -17.52 6.48 44.76
N ILE A 33 -17.15 7.77 44.69
CA ILE A 33 -17.07 8.50 43.43
C ILE A 33 -15.86 8.01 42.62
N PRO A 34 -16.05 7.44 41.39
CA PRO A 34 -14.97 6.96 40.55
C PRO A 34 -14.09 8.12 40.05
N HIS A 35 -12.75 7.95 40.11
CA HIS A 35 -11.77 8.94 39.62
C HIS A 35 -11.89 9.28 38.12
N SER A 36 -12.45 8.38 37.33
CA SER A 36 -12.56 8.54 35.87
C SER A 36 -14.02 8.58 35.42
N LEU A 37 -14.28 9.11 34.23
CA LEU A 37 -15.61 9.08 33.63
C LEU A 37 -16.09 7.63 33.42
N PRO A 38 -17.38 7.33 33.57
CA PRO A 38 -17.92 5.95 33.44
C PRO A 38 -17.57 5.25 32.14
N ARG A 39 -17.39 6.01 31.03
CA ARG A 39 -16.98 5.46 29.73
C ARG A 39 -15.61 4.78 29.79
N TYR A 40 -14.66 5.30 30.57
CA TYR A 40 -13.33 4.70 30.69
C TYR A 40 -13.32 3.36 31.41
N TYR A 41 -14.21 3.16 32.37
CA TYR A 41 -14.42 1.86 33.00
C TYR A 41 -15.02 0.84 32.03
N GLY A 42 -15.92 1.30 31.13
CA GLY A 42 -16.40 0.48 30.02
C GLY A 42 -15.27 0.04 29.10
N TYR A 43 -14.44 0.98 28.65
CA TYR A 43 -13.28 0.67 27.81
C TYR A 43 -12.26 -0.25 28.52
N MET A 44 -12.00 -0.04 29.81
CA MET A 44 -11.14 -0.90 30.59
C MET A 44 -11.67 -2.34 30.63
N ALA A 45 -12.95 -2.55 30.89
CA ALA A 45 -13.57 -3.87 30.90
C ALA A 45 -13.53 -4.53 29.51
N ALA A 46 -13.74 -3.75 28.43
CA ALA A 46 -13.66 -4.21 27.05
C ALA A 46 -12.22 -4.64 26.69
N ILE A 47 -11.21 -3.87 27.08
CA ILE A 47 -9.80 -4.19 26.86
C ILE A 47 -9.42 -5.50 27.56
N TRP A 48 -9.84 -5.68 28.82
CA TRP A 48 -9.63 -6.92 29.55
C TRP A 48 -10.34 -8.13 28.93
N ALA A 49 -11.47 -7.94 28.24
CA ALA A 49 -12.17 -9.01 27.54
C ALA A 49 -11.48 -9.40 26.21
N ILE A 50 -11.06 -8.41 25.40
CA ILE A 50 -10.58 -8.65 24.04
C ILE A 50 -9.11 -9.08 23.99
N ILE A 51 -8.23 -8.50 24.83
CA ILE A 51 -6.79 -8.78 24.75
C ILE A 51 -6.46 -10.25 25.01
N PRO A 52 -6.94 -10.90 26.10
CA PRO A 52 -6.65 -12.31 26.35
C PRO A 52 -7.21 -13.23 25.26
N ALA A 53 -8.40 -12.92 24.73
CA ALA A 53 -9.00 -13.68 23.65
C ALA A 53 -8.18 -13.62 22.34
N LEU A 54 -7.73 -12.41 21.95
CA LEU A 54 -6.87 -12.23 20.79
C LEU A 54 -5.52 -12.90 20.99
N LEU A 55 -4.94 -12.83 22.18
CA LEU A 55 -3.68 -13.48 22.48
C LEU A 55 -3.77 -15.00 22.33
N VAL A 56 -4.86 -15.61 22.83
CA VAL A 56 -5.12 -17.04 22.63
C VAL A 56 -5.22 -17.37 21.13
N ILE A 57 -5.96 -16.57 20.35
CA ILE A 57 -6.12 -16.81 18.91
C ILE A 57 -4.77 -16.67 18.18
N CYS A 58 -3.97 -15.65 18.48
CA CYS A 58 -2.66 -15.43 17.87
C CYS A 58 -1.66 -16.55 18.21
N LEU A 59 -1.59 -16.94 19.49
CA LEU A 59 -0.74 -18.07 19.90
C LEU A 59 -1.19 -19.37 19.24
N TRP A 60 -2.50 -19.61 19.19
CA TRP A 60 -3.03 -20.80 18.52
C TRP A 60 -2.65 -20.82 17.05
N ALA A 61 -2.86 -19.72 16.32
CA ALA A 61 -2.50 -19.60 14.91
C ALA A 61 -1.00 -19.82 14.66
N ALA A 62 -0.14 -19.37 15.57
CA ALA A 62 1.31 -19.53 15.45
C ALA A 62 1.76 -20.99 15.64
N PHE A 63 1.11 -21.75 16.51
CA PHE A 63 1.56 -23.10 16.88
C PHE A 63 0.70 -24.22 16.28
N GLU A 64 -0.55 -23.97 15.87
CA GLU A 64 -1.52 -24.97 15.38
C GLU A 64 -0.91 -25.85 14.29
N GLN A 65 -0.27 -25.24 13.30
CA GLN A 65 0.25 -25.96 12.14
C GLN A 65 1.42 -26.87 12.51
N LYS A 66 2.27 -26.45 13.44
CA LYS A 66 3.40 -27.23 13.96
C LYS A 66 2.93 -28.44 14.77
N VAL A 67 1.93 -28.21 15.62
CA VAL A 67 1.34 -29.27 16.47
C VAL A 67 0.60 -30.28 15.61
N LEU A 68 -0.28 -29.85 14.69
CA LEU A 68 -1.04 -30.74 13.81
C LEU A 68 -0.12 -31.61 12.94
N THR A 69 0.89 -30.98 12.31
CA THR A 69 1.86 -31.76 11.51
C THR A 69 2.65 -32.73 12.37
N GLY A 70 3.03 -32.39 13.58
CA GLY A 70 3.72 -33.28 14.51
C GLY A 70 2.87 -34.50 14.88
N PHE A 71 1.59 -34.30 15.19
CA PHE A 71 0.67 -35.43 15.49
C PHE A 71 0.46 -36.34 14.30
N VAL A 72 0.32 -35.80 13.09
CA VAL A 72 0.10 -36.63 11.88
C VAL A 72 1.36 -37.38 11.49
N THR A 73 2.53 -36.72 11.54
CA THR A 73 3.81 -37.37 11.19
C THR A 73 4.21 -38.44 12.19
N ALA A 74 3.88 -38.33 13.48
CA ALA A 74 4.11 -39.35 14.47
C ALA A 74 3.34 -40.66 14.20
N GLY A 75 2.23 -40.61 13.43
CA GLY A 75 1.44 -41.78 13.04
C GLY A 75 1.80 -42.34 11.68
N LEU A 76 2.81 -41.83 10.98
CA LEU A 76 3.26 -42.32 9.69
C LEU A 76 4.27 -43.48 9.85
N PRO A 77 4.38 -44.42 8.86
CA PRO A 77 5.36 -45.51 8.88
C PRO A 77 6.80 -45.00 9.02
N THR A 78 7.67 -45.89 9.54
CA THR A 78 9.10 -45.56 9.75
C THR A 78 9.84 -45.13 8.48
N GLU A 79 9.37 -45.57 7.32
CA GLU A 79 9.90 -45.19 6.00
C GLU A 79 9.80 -43.66 5.75
N PHE A 80 8.75 -43.02 6.26
CA PHE A 80 8.60 -41.57 6.14
C PHE A 80 9.73 -40.81 6.87
N HIS A 81 10.15 -41.28 8.03
CA HIS A 81 11.19 -40.64 8.83
C HIS A 81 12.59 -40.80 8.22
N SER A 82 12.79 -41.74 7.30
CA SER A 82 14.05 -41.93 6.56
C SER A 82 14.16 -41.03 5.32
N LEU A 83 13.09 -40.35 4.91
CA LEU A 83 13.07 -39.47 3.75
C LEU A 83 13.85 -38.16 4.01
N LYS A 84 14.41 -37.60 2.94
CA LYS A 84 15.01 -36.25 3.00
C LYS A 84 13.96 -35.17 3.37
N PRO A 85 14.34 -34.09 4.07
CA PRO A 85 13.38 -33.05 4.52
C PRO A 85 12.47 -32.49 3.41
N GLY A 86 12.98 -32.32 2.18
CA GLY A 86 12.17 -31.91 1.03
C GLY A 86 11.09 -32.91 0.62
N GLN A 87 11.39 -34.21 0.68
CA GLN A 87 10.43 -35.25 0.37
C GLN A 87 9.38 -35.44 1.48
N GLN A 88 9.77 -35.24 2.74
CA GLN A 88 8.83 -35.23 3.86
C GLN A 88 7.80 -34.06 3.70
N ASN A 89 8.27 -32.88 3.31
CA ASN A 89 7.38 -31.76 3.06
C ASN A 89 6.40 -32.01 1.91
N LEU A 90 6.81 -32.70 0.85
CA LEU A 90 5.91 -33.11 -0.23
C LEU A 90 4.80 -34.03 0.25
N VAL A 91 5.16 -35.07 1.02
CA VAL A 91 4.17 -35.99 1.60
C VAL A 91 3.20 -35.25 2.54
N ILE A 92 3.69 -34.35 3.38
CA ILE A 92 2.84 -33.53 4.26
C ILE A 92 1.88 -32.64 3.46
N ASN A 93 2.37 -32.04 2.37
CA ASN A 93 1.52 -31.22 1.50
C ASN A 93 0.47 -32.06 0.77
N ASP A 94 0.81 -33.24 0.32
CA ASP A 94 -0.15 -34.20 -0.27
C ASP A 94 -1.25 -34.58 0.73
N ILE A 95 -0.88 -34.92 1.97
CA ILE A 95 -1.84 -35.21 3.05
C ILE A 95 -2.79 -34.02 3.29
N LYS A 96 -2.26 -32.80 3.33
CA LYS A 96 -3.08 -31.58 3.50
C LYS A 96 -4.02 -31.35 2.32
N ASN A 97 -3.56 -31.58 1.09
CA ASN A 97 -4.38 -31.45 -0.12
C ASN A 97 -5.51 -32.49 -0.14
N ILE A 98 -5.22 -33.72 0.20
CA ILE A 98 -6.24 -34.78 0.32
C ILE A 98 -7.26 -34.41 1.41
N ALA A 99 -6.80 -33.94 2.58
CA ALA A 99 -7.67 -33.52 3.68
C ALA A 99 -8.54 -32.29 3.30
N ALA A 100 -8.06 -31.42 2.41
CA ALA A 100 -8.81 -30.29 1.88
C ALA A 100 -9.81 -30.67 0.76
N GLY A 101 -9.83 -31.93 0.31
CA GLY A 101 -10.67 -32.41 -0.79
C GLY A 101 -10.13 -32.06 -2.19
N ASN A 102 -8.87 -31.64 -2.29
CA ASN A 102 -8.23 -31.40 -3.58
C ASN A 102 -7.82 -32.72 -4.22
N ILE A 103 -8.05 -32.87 -5.53
CA ILE A 103 -7.64 -34.07 -6.29
C ILE A 103 -6.11 -34.10 -6.33
N SER A 104 -5.52 -35.13 -5.69
CA SER A 104 -4.08 -35.41 -5.74
C SER A 104 -3.84 -36.75 -6.41
N ALA A 105 -2.78 -36.86 -7.19
CA ALA A 105 -2.35 -38.16 -7.76
C ALA A 105 -2.07 -39.21 -6.69
N SER A 106 -1.81 -38.80 -5.46
CA SER A 106 -1.54 -39.63 -4.30
C SER A 106 -2.81 -40.06 -3.53
N ALA A 107 -4.00 -39.69 -3.99
CA ALA A 107 -5.27 -40.01 -3.32
C ALA A 107 -5.62 -41.52 -3.34
N THR A 108 -4.87 -42.33 -4.09
CA THR A 108 -5.01 -43.79 -4.16
C THR A 108 -4.16 -44.51 -3.11
N ASP A 109 -3.24 -43.83 -2.42
CA ASP A 109 -2.40 -44.43 -1.38
C ASP A 109 -3.17 -44.50 -0.04
N PRO A 110 -3.52 -45.69 0.46
CA PRO A 110 -4.32 -45.86 1.66
C PRO A 110 -3.68 -45.25 2.91
N VAL A 111 -2.35 -45.23 2.99
CA VAL A 111 -1.61 -44.66 4.12
C VAL A 111 -1.80 -43.11 4.16
N ARG A 112 -1.75 -42.48 3.01
CA ARG A 112 -1.93 -41.03 2.91
C ARG A 112 -3.39 -40.62 3.13
N VAL A 113 -4.33 -41.43 2.67
CA VAL A 113 -5.77 -41.17 2.90
C VAL A 113 -6.12 -41.31 4.39
N ASP A 114 -5.60 -42.33 5.11
CA ASP A 114 -5.78 -42.46 6.55
C ASP A 114 -5.13 -41.30 7.32
N ALA A 115 -3.92 -40.91 6.95
CA ALA A 115 -3.24 -39.78 7.51
C ALA A 115 -4.01 -38.45 7.27
N ALA A 116 -4.64 -38.28 6.10
CA ALA A 116 -5.48 -37.12 5.79
C ALA A 116 -6.77 -37.11 6.62
N ALA A 117 -7.40 -38.26 6.84
CA ALA A 117 -8.56 -38.35 7.73
C ALA A 117 -8.20 -38.03 9.18
N ARG A 118 -7.05 -38.46 9.67
CA ARG A 118 -6.51 -38.09 10.99
C ARG A 118 -6.19 -36.61 11.06
N TYR A 119 -5.60 -36.01 10.02
CA TYR A 119 -5.34 -34.58 9.95
C TYR A 119 -6.64 -33.78 10.06
N GLN A 120 -7.68 -34.17 9.30
CA GLN A 120 -8.97 -33.50 9.29
C GLN A 120 -9.68 -33.61 10.64
N SER A 121 -9.70 -34.75 11.29
CA SER A 121 -10.28 -34.94 12.61
C SER A 121 -9.55 -34.15 13.68
N THR A 122 -8.20 -34.16 13.69
CA THR A 122 -7.39 -33.41 14.64
C THR A 122 -7.53 -31.90 14.42
N HIS A 123 -7.60 -31.46 13.17
CA HIS A 123 -7.83 -30.04 12.83
C HIS A 123 -9.22 -29.57 13.29
N SER A 124 -10.26 -30.39 13.12
CA SER A 124 -11.60 -30.09 13.62
C SER A 124 -11.62 -29.95 15.14
N ILE A 125 -11.01 -30.90 15.87
CA ILE A 125 -10.87 -30.84 17.32
C ILE A 125 -10.10 -29.60 17.75
N SER A 126 -8.95 -29.32 17.13
CA SER A 126 -8.13 -28.11 17.38
C SER A 126 -8.95 -26.84 17.20
N SER A 127 -9.74 -26.76 16.13
CA SER A 127 -10.60 -25.60 15.85
C SER A 127 -11.66 -25.39 16.95
N HIS A 128 -12.30 -26.46 17.44
CA HIS A 128 -13.27 -26.37 18.55
C HIS A 128 -12.58 -25.95 19.86
N ILE A 129 -11.43 -26.53 20.20
CA ILE A 129 -10.68 -26.16 21.41
C ILE A 129 -10.24 -24.69 21.33
N LYS A 130 -9.76 -24.24 20.18
CA LYS A 130 -9.41 -22.82 19.94
C LYS A 130 -10.58 -21.88 20.24
N VAL A 131 -11.76 -22.21 19.73
CA VAL A 131 -12.97 -21.41 19.96
C VAL A 131 -13.33 -21.38 21.45
N ILE A 132 -13.33 -22.53 22.12
CA ILE A 132 -13.65 -22.64 23.54
C ILE A 132 -12.64 -21.85 24.39
N CYS A 133 -11.35 -22.05 24.16
CA CYS A 133 -10.29 -21.34 24.90
C CYS A 133 -10.36 -19.82 24.70
N ALA A 134 -10.60 -19.35 23.47
CA ALA A 134 -10.73 -17.93 23.19
C ALA A 134 -11.96 -17.32 23.86
N LEU A 135 -13.10 -18.02 23.85
CA LEU A 135 -14.31 -17.55 24.53
C LEU A 135 -14.16 -17.57 26.07
N LEU A 136 -13.56 -18.61 26.62
CA LEU A 136 -13.25 -18.66 28.05
C LEU A 136 -12.32 -17.52 28.47
N ALA A 137 -11.28 -17.22 27.66
CA ALA A 137 -10.37 -16.10 27.90
C ALA A 137 -11.11 -14.76 27.84
N ALA A 138 -12.02 -14.57 26.88
CA ALA A 138 -12.85 -13.36 26.78
C ALA A 138 -13.76 -13.18 28.00
N VAL A 139 -14.43 -14.24 28.43
CA VAL A 139 -15.31 -14.21 29.63
C VAL A 139 -14.50 -13.98 30.91
N ALA A 140 -13.41 -14.71 31.10
CA ALA A 140 -12.54 -14.53 32.26
C ALA A 140 -11.95 -13.11 32.32
N GLY A 141 -11.48 -12.60 31.19
CA GLY A 141 -11.01 -11.21 31.08
C GLY A 141 -12.11 -10.20 31.37
N SER A 142 -13.34 -10.40 30.84
CA SER A 142 -14.47 -9.52 31.13
C SER A 142 -14.82 -9.50 32.62
N LEU A 143 -14.87 -10.66 33.27
CA LEU A 143 -15.12 -10.78 34.71
C LEU A 143 -14.04 -10.07 35.54
N TRP A 144 -12.78 -10.24 35.16
CA TRP A 144 -11.65 -9.55 35.79
C TRP A 144 -11.75 -8.03 35.62
N GLY A 145 -12.03 -7.57 34.40
CA GLY A 145 -12.24 -6.16 34.08
C GLY A 145 -13.40 -5.55 34.87
N LEU A 146 -14.50 -6.28 35.01
CA LEU A 146 -15.66 -5.84 35.80
C LEU A 146 -15.37 -5.81 37.31
N ARG A 147 -14.59 -6.76 37.83
CA ARG A 147 -14.14 -6.75 39.23
C ARG A 147 -13.23 -5.57 39.52
N SER A 148 -12.43 -5.14 38.55
CA SER A 148 -11.53 -3.98 38.66
C SER A 148 -12.24 -2.63 38.61
N VAL A 149 -13.59 -2.59 38.42
CA VAL A 149 -14.40 -1.36 38.47
C VAL A 149 -14.67 -1.03 39.94
N HIS A 150 -13.84 -0.20 40.53
CA HIS A 150 -13.99 0.34 41.88
C HIS A 150 -13.50 1.80 41.96
N PRO A 151 -13.86 2.58 43.01
CA PRO A 151 -13.56 4.01 43.07
C PRO A 151 -12.08 4.36 42.95
N GLY A 152 -11.19 3.57 43.58
CA GLY A 152 -9.74 3.78 43.54
C GLY A 152 -9.06 3.47 42.22
N THR A 153 -9.76 2.92 41.20
CA THR A 153 -9.13 2.56 39.94
C THR A 153 -9.02 3.74 38.98
N HIS A 154 -7.81 4.03 38.51
CA HIS A 154 -7.54 5.05 37.52
C HIS A 154 -7.77 4.51 36.08
N ALA A 155 -9.04 4.20 35.74
CA ALA A 155 -9.41 3.55 34.48
C ALA A 155 -8.97 4.34 33.26
N ARG A 156 -8.96 5.68 33.30
CA ARG A 156 -8.47 6.53 32.22
C ARG A 156 -7.00 6.28 31.91
N ILE A 157 -6.15 6.27 32.94
CA ILE A 157 -4.69 6.06 32.77
C ILE A 157 -4.41 4.68 32.18
N PHE A 158 -5.15 3.65 32.63
CA PHE A 158 -5.02 2.29 32.10
C PHE A 158 -5.38 2.24 30.59
N VAL A 159 -6.51 2.82 30.21
CA VAL A 159 -6.97 2.85 28.84
C VAL A 159 -6.01 3.64 27.94
N GLU A 160 -5.59 4.83 28.37
CA GLU A 160 -4.63 5.66 27.62
C GLU A 160 -3.29 4.93 27.46
N ARG A 161 -2.80 4.23 28.48
CA ARG A 161 -1.56 3.43 28.41
C ARG A 161 -1.70 2.24 27.46
N ALA A 162 -2.85 1.55 27.50
CA ALA A 162 -3.13 0.45 26.57
C ALA A 162 -3.19 0.94 25.12
N ILE A 163 -3.88 2.04 24.86
CA ILE A 163 -3.94 2.67 23.53
C ILE A 163 -2.56 3.08 23.06
N MET A 164 -1.78 3.75 23.93
CA MET A 164 -0.41 4.16 23.61
C MET A 164 0.48 2.97 23.25
N PHE A 165 0.38 1.87 24.01
CA PHE A 165 1.11 0.64 23.70
C PHE A 165 0.76 0.09 22.33
N PHE A 166 -0.53 0.04 21.98
CA PHE A 166 -0.96 -0.41 20.64
C PHE A 166 -0.49 0.52 19.53
N LEU A 167 -0.56 1.83 19.73
CA LEU A 167 -0.06 2.81 18.75
C LEU A 167 1.44 2.65 18.52
N ILE A 168 2.23 2.50 19.59
CA ILE A 168 3.67 2.26 19.50
C ILE A 168 3.95 0.92 18.81
N ALA A 169 3.23 -0.14 19.17
CA ALA A 169 3.41 -1.45 18.55
C ALA A 169 3.09 -1.43 17.05
N CYS A 170 1.98 -0.81 16.65
CA CYS A 170 1.62 -0.65 15.24
C CYS A 170 2.64 0.20 14.47
N SER A 171 3.09 1.32 15.07
CA SER A 171 4.12 2.17 14.47
C SER A 171 5.45 1.42 14.33
N SER A 172 5.87 0.70 15.36
CA SER A 172 7.09 -0.11 15.32
C SER A 172 7.01 -1.21 14.26
N LEU A 173 5.86 -1.88 14.15
CA LEU A 173 5.65 -2.90 13.11
C LEU A 173 5.75 -2.29 11.70
N ALA A 174 5.11 -1.13 11.47
CA ALA A 174 5.18 -0.42 10.20
C ALA A 174 6.62 -0.02 9.84
N ILE A 175 7.39 0.47 10.81
CA ILE A 175 8.81 0.82 10.60
C ILE A 175 9.63 -0.44 10.30
N LEU A 176 9.45 -1.51 11.07
CA LEU A 176 10.19 -2.77 10.87
C LEU A 176 9.89 -3.41 9.52
N THR A 177 8.62 -3.40 9.08
CA THR A 177 8.25 -3.90 7.74
C THR A 177 8.88 -3.06 6.64
N THR A 178 8.88 -1.73 6.77
CA THR A 178 9.53 -0.83 5.80
C THR A 178 11.03 -1.09 5.72
N ILE A 179 11.70 -1.21 6.86
CA ILE A 179 13.14 -1.56 6.92
C ILE A 179 13.37 -2.93 6.28
N GLY A 180 12.53 -3.91 6.59
CA GLY A 180 12.62 -5.25 6.03
C GLY A 180 12.50 -5.27 4.50
N ILE A 181 11.56 -4.50 3.94
CA ILE A 181 11.41 -4.35 2.48
C ILE A 181 12.66 -3.72 1.86
N VAL A 182 13.16 -2.62 2.43
CA VAL A 182 14.36 -1.93 1.91
C VAL A 182 15.58 -2.85 1.97
N LEU A 183 15.78 -3.56 3.09
CA LEU A 183 16.89 -4.51 3.23
C LEU A 183 16.77 -5.69 2.26
N SER A 184 15.56 -6.22 2.04
CA SER A 184 15.33 -7.29 1.08
C SER A 184 15.66 -6.85 -0.34
N VAL A 185 15.16 -5.70 -0.76
CA VAL A 185 15.47 -5.14 -2.08
C VAL A 185 16.96 -4.86 -2.24
N LEU A 186 17.62 -4.32 -1.21
CA LEU A 186 19.05 -4.06 -1.22
C LEU A 186 19.85 -5.36 -1.34
N PHE A 187 19.52 -6.39 -0.56
CA PHE A 187 20.22 -7.67 -0.58
C PHE A 187 20.13 -8.36 -1.95
N GLU A 188 18.93 -8.45 -2.52
CA GLU A 188 18.75 -9.05 -3.84
C GLU A 188 19.38 -8.20 -4.96
N SER A 189 19.40 -6.88 -4.82
CA SER A 189 20.12 -6.01 -5.76
C SER A 189 21.64 -6.21 -5.69
N LEU A 190 22.22 -6.40 -4.51
CA LEU A 190 23.65 -6.72 -4.38
C LEU A 190 23.98 -8.07 -5.00
N ARG A 191 23.09 -9.07 -4.89
CA ARG A 191 23.24 -10.35 -5.61
C ARG A 191 23.18 -10.18 -7.14
N PHE A 192 22.36 -9.25 -7.65
CA PHE A 192 22.36 -8.89 -9.06
C PHE A 192 23.70 -8.28 -9.48
N PHE A 193 24.19 -7.27 -8.74
CA PHE A 193 25.45 -6.60 -9.06
C PHE A 193 26.71 -7.46 -8.89
N SER A 194 26.61 -8.58 -8.17
CA SER A 194 27.68 -9.58 -8.18
C SER A 194 27.79 -10.36 -9.51
N LYS A 195 26.71 -10.37 -10.31
CA LYS A 195 26.66 -11.06 -11.61
C LYS A 195 26.82 -10.09 -12.80
N ILE A 196 26.33 -8.86 -12.67
CA ILE A 196 26.31 -7.85 -13.72
C ILE A 196 26.91 -6.55 -13.18
N PRO A 197 27.93 -5.97 -13.84
CA PRO A 197 28.56 -4.73 -13.38
C PRO A 197 27.57 -3.58 -13.29
N PHE A 198 27.66 -2.79 -12.21
CA PHE A 198 26.79 -1.62 -11.99
C PHE A 198 26.86 -0.60 -13.15
N THR A 199 28.04 -0.43 -13.77
CA THR A 199 28.24 0.49 -14.90
C THR A 199 27.47 0.06 -16.14
N GLU A 200 27.42 -1.24 -16.43
CA GLU A 200 26.64 -1.79 -17.54
C GLU A 200 25.15 -1.61 -17.29
N PHE A 201 24.69 -1.86 -16.07
CA PHE A 201 23.29 -1.67 -15.69
C PHE A 201 22.88 -0.19 -15.73
N ALA A 202 23.65 0.70 -15.10
CA ALA A 202 23.27 2.11 -14.95
C ALA A 202 23.36 2.93 -16.25
N PHE A 203 24.32 2.60 -17.14
CA PHE A 203 24.61 3.36 -18.35
C PHE A 203 24.37 2.58 -19.65
N GLY A 204 23.96 1.33 -19.57
CA GLY A 204 23.66 0.53 -20.76
C GLY A 204 22.46 1.09 -21.54
N LEU A 205 22.59 1.11 -22.86
CA LEU A 205 21.59 1.66 -23.79
C LEU A 205 20.64 0.60 -24.35
N HIS A 206 20.83 -0.66 -24.00
CA HIS A 206 19.99 -1.76 -24.47
C HIS A 206 19.43 -2.54 -23.30
N TRP A 207 18.11 -2.79 -23.34
CA TRP A 207 17.40 -3.59 -22.39
C TRP A 207 16.76 -4.79 -23.07
N SER A 208 17.28 -5.98 -22.80
CA SER A 208 16.73 -7.26 -23.25
C SER A 208 17.05 -8.34 -22.18
N PRO A 209 16.19 -8.49 -21.17
CA PRO A 209 16.45 -9.39 -20.05
C PRO A 209 16.21 -10.87 -20.38
N GLN A 210 15.93 -11.19 -21.63
CA GLN A 210 15.71 -12.56 -22.09
C GLN A 210 17.06 -13.27 -22.20
N THR A 211 17.29 -14.26 -21.31
CA THR A 211 18.42 -15.16 -21.37
C THR A 211 18.00 -16.48 -22.01
N SER A 212 18.88 -17.10 -22.82
CA SER A 212 18.63 -18.43 -23.35
C SER A 212 18.52 -19.45 -22.19
N ILE A 213 17.41 -20.19 -22.16
CA ILE A 213 17.17 -21.22 -21.13
C ILE A 213 17.86 -22.54 -21.51
N ARG A 214 18.18 -22.75 -22.81
CA ARG A 214 18.83 -23.95 -23.34
C ARG A 214 20.14 -23.57 -24.01
N ALA A 215 21.15 -24.42 -23.88
CA ALA A 215 22.48 -24.23 -24.45
C ALA A 215 22.51 -24.17 -25.99
N ASP A 216 21.49 -24.72 -26.66
CA ASP A 216 21.30 -24.72 -28.11
C ASP A 216 20.45 -23.54 -28.64
N GLN A 217 19.96 -22.71 -27.76
CA GLN A 217 19.10 -21.57 -28.09
C GLN A 217 20.02 -20.36 -28.40
N VAL A 218 19.98 -19.87 -29.64
CA VAL A 218 20.61 -18.59 -30.02
C VAL A 218 19.75 -17.46 -29.44
N GLY A 219 19.89 -17.25 -28.13
CA GLY A 219 19.25 -16.16 -27.41
C GLY A 219 20.24 -15.03 -27.14
N SER A 220 19.73 -13.81 -26.92
CA SER A 220 20.57 -12.71 -26.49
C SER A 220 21.26 -13.05 -25.15
N SER A 221 22.50 -12.62 -24.96
CA SER A 221 23.28 -12.79 -23.73
C SER A 221 22.69 -12.07 -22.50
N GLY A 222 21.46 -11.54 -22.61
CA GLY A 222 20.79 -10.73 -21.61
C GLY A 222 21.49 -9.38 -21.44
N SER A 223 20.97 -8.32 -22.03
CA SER A 223 21.44 -6.96 -21.78
C SER A 223 20.53 -6.27 -20.77
N PHE A 224 21.12 -5.67 -19.74
CA PHE A 224 20.40 -5.10 -18.59
C PHE A 224 20.64 -3.60 -18.46
N GLY A 225 20.73 -2.86 -19.56
CA GLY A 225 20.90 -1.41 -19.53
C GLY A 225 19.63 -0.67 -19.12
N ALA A 226 19.64 0.08 -18.03
CA ALA A 226 18.48 0.73 -17.46
C ALA A 226 18.09 2.05 -18.18
N VAL A 227 19.00 2.65 -18.98
CA VAL A 227 18.78 3.97 -19.60
C VAL A 227 17.49 4.06 -20.41
N PRO A 228 17.15 3.12 -21.32
CA PRO A 228 15.92 3.21 -22.10
C PRO A 228 14.67 3.21 -21.24
N ILE A 229 14.67 2.45 -20.17
CA ILE A 229 13.51 2.29 -19.25
C ILE A 229 13.31 3.56 -18.42
N PHE A 230 14.38 4.16 -17.92
CA PHE A 230 14.32 5.45 -17.22
C PHE A 230 13.94 6.59 -18.16
N ALA A 231 14.46 6.60 -19.40
CA ALA A 231 14.06 7.58 -20.41
C ALA A 231 12.57 7.51 -20.71
N GLY A 232 12.00 6.30 -20.90
CA GLY A 232 10.55 6.11 -21.08
C GLY A 232 9.74 6.55 -19.86
N THR A 233 10.22 6.26 -18.64
CA THR A 233 9.59 6.70 -17.40
C THR A 233 9.53 8.22 -17.32
N LEU A 234 10.63 8.90 -17.61
CA LEU A 234 10.70 10.37 -17.61
C LEU A 234 9.85 11.00 -18.70
N LEU A 235 9.84 10.43 -19.92
CA LEU A 235 9.03 10.90 -21.03
C LEU A 235 7.54 10.86 -20.70
N ILE A 236 7.02 9.71 -20.25
CA ILE A 236 5.61 9.57 -19.90
C ILE A 236 5.24 10.47 -18.72
N SER A 237 6.09 10.54 -17.69
CA SER A 237 5.87 11.41 -16.54
C SER A 237 5.87 12.90 -16.93
N ALA A 238 6.76 13.31 -17.82
CA ALA A 238 6.78 14.68 -18.33
C ALA A 238 5.49 15.06 -19.08
N ILE A 239 5.00 14.17 -19.96
CA ILE A 239 3.73 14.38 -20.68
C ILE A 239 2.58 14.49 -19.67
N ALA A 240 2.51 13.60 -18.69
CA ALA A 240 1.48 13.63 -17.67
C ALA A 240 1.51 14.92 -16.84
N MET A 241 2.68 15.40 -16.45
CA MET A 241 2.82 16.63 -15.70
C MET A 241 2.53 17.88 -16.52
N LEU A 242 2.83 17.88 -17.82
CA LEU A 242 2.43 18.97 -18.74
C LEU A 242 0.90 19.15 -18.83
N VAL A 243 0.15 18.09 -18.58
CA VAL A 243 -1.32 18.15 -18.50
C VAL A 243 -1.76 18.44 -17.06
N ALA A 244 -1.28 17.66 -16.10
CA ALA A 244 -1.79 17.68 -14.73
C ALA A 244 -1.52 18.99 -14.00
N VAL A 245 -0.34 19.61 -14.18
CA VAL A 245 0.05 20.80 -13.44
C VAL A 245 -0.78 22.02 -13.88
N PRO A 246 -0.85 22.38 -15.18
CA PRO A 246 -1.63 23.53 -15.59
C PRO A 246 -3.12 23.40 -15.23
N PHE A 247 -3.74 22.29 -15.60
CA PHE A 247 -5.17 22.10 -15.36
C PHE A 247 -5.50 21.94 -13.87
N GLY A 248 -4.67 21.21 -13.12
CA GLY A 248 -4.85 21.04 -11.69
C GLY A 248 -4.68 22.35 -10.91
N LEU A 249 -3.64 23.14 -11.23
CA LEU A 249 -3.41 24.42 -10.56
C LEU A 249 -4.48 25.45 -10.91
N MET A 250 -4.88 25.56 -12.19
CA MET A 250 -5.97 26.46 -12.58
C MET A 250 -7.29 26.10 -11.91
N SER A 251 -7.58 24.79 -11.81
CA SER A 251 -8.74 24.27 -11.09
C SER A 251 -8.70 24.66 -9.60
N ALA A 252 -7.55 24.49 -8.95
CA ALA A 252 -7.37 24.85 -7.56
C ALA A 252 -7.57 26.38 -7.32
N ILE A 253 -6.95 27.21 -8.16
CA ILE A 253 -7.10 28.69 -8.06
C ILE A 253 -8.56 29.08 -8.25
N TYR A 254 -9.25 28.49 -9.24
CA TYR A 254 -10.66 28.77 -9.47
C TYR A 254 -11.52 28.38 -8.28
N LEU A 255 -11.34 27.18 -7.75
CA LEU A 255 -12.14 26.66 -6.63
C LEU A 255 -11.86 27.40 -5.32
N ALA A 256 -10.59 27.78 -5.05
CA ALA A 256 -10.21 28.47 -3.83
C ALA A 256 -10.65 29.93 -3.83
N GLU A 257 -10.53 30.64 -4.98
CA GLU A 257 -10.62 32.09 -5.02
C GLU A 257 -11.84 32.65 -5.76
N TYR A 258 -12.35 31.94 -6.78
CA TYR A 258 -13.41 32.46 -7.65
C TYR A 258 -14.75 31.77 -7.51
N ALA A 259 -14.75 30.47 -7.21
CA ALA A 259 -15.97 29.68 -7.17
C ALA A 259 -16.89 30.09 -6.02
N SER A 260 -18.19 30.09 -6.28
CA SER A 260 -19.19 30.20 -5.19
C SER A 260 -19.15 28.94 -4.30
N GLN A 261 -19.59 29.10 -3.05
CA GLN A 261 -19.63 27.98 -2.09
C GLN A 261 -20.41 26.76 -2.64
N SER A 262 -21.49 27.03 -3.38
CA SER A 262 -22.29 25.97 -4.01
C SER A 262 -21.51 25.22 -5.10
N VAL A 263 -20.78 25.93 -5.97
CA VAL A 263 -19.93 25.30 -7.00
C VAL A 263 -18.82 24.48 -6.35
N ARG A 264 -18.14 25.06 -5.35
CA ARG A 264 -17.06 24.37 -4.64
C ARG A 264 -17.53 23.08 -3.97
N SER A 265 -18.71 23.11 -3.31
CA SER A 265 -19.27 21.94 -2.62
C SER A 265 -19.66 20.80 -3.54
N TRP A 266 -19.89 21.04 -4.83
CA TRP A 266 -20.16 20.00 -5.82
C TRP A 266 -18.93 19.55 -6.58
N VAL A 267 -18.08 20.51 -7.00
CA VAL A 267 -16.93 20.20 -7.88
C VAL A 267 -15.81 19.48 -7.10
N LYS A 268 -15.55 19.89 -5.84
CA LYS A 268 -14.47 19.26 -5.05
C LYS A 268 -14.72 17.76 -4.83
N PRO A 269 -15.92 17.29 -4.40
CA PRO A 269 -16.20 15.85 -4.31
C PRO A 269 -16.14 15.13 -5.66
N LEU A 270 -16.54 15.77 -6.78
CA LEU A 270 -16.42 15.16 -8.12
C LEU A 270 -14.96 14.90 -8.50
N LEU A 271 -14.05 15.83 -8.19
CA LEU A 271 -12.61 15.63 -8.38
C LEU A 271 -12.08 14.50 -7.49
N GLU A 272 -12.55 14.40 -6.24
CA GLU A 272 -12.18 13.33 -5.31
C GLU A 272 -12.68 11.95 -5.80
N ILE A 273 -13.88 11.86 -6.36
CA ILE A 273 -14.41 10.64 -6.99
C ILE A 273 -13.52 10.24 -8.18
N LEU A 274 -13.11 11.18 -9.03
CA LEU A 274 -12.22 10.91 -10.15
C LEU A 274 -10.87 10.34 -9.68
N ALA A 275 -10.31 10.87 -8.60
CA ALA A 275 -9.09 10.34 -7.98
C ALA A 275 -9.28 8.92 -7.39
N GLY A 276 -10.50 8.52 -7.05
CA GLY A 276 -10.85 7.21 -6.51
C GLY A 276 -11.02 6.11 -7.56
N ILE A 277 -11.05 6.42 -8.85
CA ILE A 277 -11.18 5.42 -9.92
C ILE A 277 -9.91 4.55 -9.96
N PRO A 278 -10.04 3.20 -9.98
CA PRO A 278 -8.89 2.31 -10.10
C PRO A 278 -8.05 2.59 -11.36
N THR A 279 -6.72 2.62 -11.21
CA THR A 279 -5.79 2.95 -12.32
C THR A 279 -5.90 2.00 -13.50
N VAL A 280 -6.33 0.75 -13.27
CA VAL A 280 -6.61 -0.23 -14.32
C VAL A 280 -7.72 0.25 -15.27
N VAL A 281 -8.77 0.91 -14.73
CA VAL A 281 -9.87 1.45 -15.55
C VAL A 281 -9.36 2.57 -16.46
N TYR A 282 -8.51 3.44 -15.94
CA TYR A 282 -7.83 4.46 -16.74
C TYR A 282 -6.94 3.83 -17.82
N GLY A 283 -6.25 2.72 -17.49
CA GLY A 283 -5.44 1.97 -18.46
C GLY A 283 -6.26 1.40 -19.60
N PHE A 284 -7.41 0.78 -19.31
CA PHE A 284 -8.35 0.32 -20.34
C PHE A 284 -8.88 1.47 -21.19
N PHE A 285 -9.27 2.58 -20.58
CA PHE A 285 -9.72 3.76 -21.31
C PHE A 285 -8.62 4.31 -22.22
N ALA A 286 -7.38 4.35 -21.74
CA ALA A 286 -6.24 4.77 -22.55
C ALA A 286 -6.02 3.85 -23.76
N ALA A 287 -6.03 2.54 -23.55
CA ALA A 287 -5.76 1.56 -24.61
C ALA A 287 -6.90 1.44 -25.63
N LEU A 288 -8.15 1.43 -25.19
CA LEU A 288 -9.30 1.14 -26.04
C LEU A 288 -9.94 2.39 -26.67
N THR A 289 -9.74 3.57 -26.08
CA THR A 289 -10.39 4.80 -26.52
C THR A 289 -9.38 5.85 -26.96
N VAL A 290 -8.45 6.23 -26.08
CA VAL A 290 -7.54 7.35 -26.35
C VAL A 290 -6.47 6.99 -27.40
N ALA A 291 -5.87 5.81 -27.29
CA ALA A 291 -4.82 5.41 -28.23
C ALA A 291 -5.33 5.23 -29.65
N PRO A 292 -6.50 4.59 -29.94
CA PRO A 292 -7.08 4.55 -31.30
C PRO A 292 -7.47 5.94 -31.82
N MET A 293 -8.01 6.82 -30.95
CA MET A 293 -8.34 8.19 -31.34
C MET A 293 -7.09 8.98 -31.73
N LEU A 294 -6.01 8.92 -30.94
CA LEU A 294 -4.75 9.59 -31.29
C LEU A 294 -4.12 9.04 -32.56
N ARG A 295 -4.24 7.74 -32.81
CA ARG A 295 -3.78 7.12 -34.06
C ARG A 295 -4.54 7.65 -35.25
N GLY A 296 -5.89 7.65 -35.22
CA GLY A 296 -6.71 8.16 -36.29
C GLY A 296 -6.45 9.64 -36.61
N ILE A 297 -6.26 10.48 -35.56
CA ILE A 297 -5.86 11.87 -35.76
C ILE A 297 -4.45 11.96 -36.39
N GLY A 298 -3.48 11.17 -35.89
CA GLY A 298 -2.13 11.14 -36.42
C GLY A 298 -2.11 10.75 -37.91
N GLU A 299 -2.78 9.68 -38.27
CA GLU A 299 -2.89 9.20 -39.66
C GLU A 299 -3.52 10.26 -40.57
N SER A 300 -4.54 11.01 -40.09
CA SER A 300 -5.18 12.07 -40.85
C SER A 300 -4.27 13.25 -41.21
N ILE A 301 -3.20 13.45 -40.42
CA ILE A 301 -2.18 14.51 -40.64
C ILE A 301 -0.85 13.93 -41.14
N GLY A 302 -0.83 12.65 -41.53
CA GLY A 302 0.35 12.00 -42.11
C GLY A 302 1.43 11.58 -41.09
N LEU A 303 1.10 11.48 -39.81
CA LEU A 303 2.00 11.01 -38.77
C LEU A 303 1.78 9.51 -38.46
N SER A 304 2.86 8.76 -38.33
CA SER A 304 2.79 7.38 -37.85
C SER A 304 2.73 7.35 -36.34
N VAL A 305 1.60 6.92 -35.78
CA VAL A 305 1.39 6.78 -34.35
C VAL A 305 1.32 5.28 -34.00
N ALA A 306 2.17 4.85 -33.06
CA ALA A 306 2.12 3.47 -32.58
C ALA A 306 0.78 3.16 -31.89
N SER A 307 0.36 1.88 -31.93
CA SER A 307 -0.88 1.44 -31.28
C SER A 307 -0.84 1.65 -29.75
N GLU A 308 0.33 1.51 -29.20
CA GLU A 308 0.68 1.81 -27.81
C GLU A 308 1.69 2.95 -27.89
N SER A 309 1.40 4.08 -27.24
CA SER A 309 2.26 5.26 -27.35
C SER A 309 2.46 5.95 -25.99
N ALA A 310 3.64 6.54 -25.83
CA ALA A 310 3.94 7.36 -24.64
C ALA A 310 2.94 8.50 -24.46
N LEU A 311 2.45 9.08 -25.57
CA LEU A 311 1.48 10.17 -25.55
C LEU A 311 0.12 9.72 -24.99
N ALA A 312 -0.41 8.58 -25.44
CA ALA A 312 -1.69 8.06 -24.97
C ALA A 312 -1.66 7.77 -23.45
N ALA A 313 -0.62 7.06 -22.99
CA ALA A 313 -0.43 6.77 -21.59
C ALA A 313 -0.22 8.05 -20.76
N GLY A 314 0.63 8.97 -21.22
CA GLY A 314 0.94 10.21 -20.51
C GLY A 314 -0.26 11.16 -20.41
N LEU A 315 -1.09 11.29 -21.46
CA LEU A 315 -2.31 12.11 -21.42
C LEU A 315 -3.31 11.58 -20.38
N VAL A 316 -3.62 10.28 -20.42
CA VAL A 316 -4.58 9.68 -19.48
C VAL A 316 -4.04 9.69 -18.04
N MET A 317 -2.76 9.44 -17.85
CA MET A 317 -2.10 9.58 -16.57
C MET A 317 -2.16 11.03 -16.05
N GLY A 318 -1.99 12.01 -16.95
CA GLY A 318 -2.15 13.42 -16.63
C GLY A 318 -3.55 13.74 -16.12
N ILE A 319 -4.60 13.25 -16.81
CA ILE A 319 -6.00 13.41 -16.38
C ILE A 319 -6.22 12.82 -14.98
N MET A 320 -5.70 11.63 -14.72
CA MET A 320 -5.78 10.96 -13.40
C MET A 320 -5.09 11.78 -12.29
N ILE A 321 -4.02 12.49 -12.62
CA ILE A 321 -3.23 13.26 -11.64
C ILE A 321 -3.82 14.67 -11.39
N ILE A 322 -4.65 15.23 -12.29
CA ILE A 322 -5.30 16.52 -12.14
C ILE A 322 -5.94 16.70 -10.75
N PRO A 323 -6.80 15.79 -10.27
CA PRO A 323 -7.44 15.94 -8.96
C PRO A 323 -6.45 16.02 -7.81
N PHE A 324 -5.35 15.27 -7.89
CA PHE A 324 -4.31 15.25 -6.87
C PHE A 324 -3.58 16.61 -6.79
N VAL A 325 -3.16 17.15 -7.93
CA VAL A 325 -2.54 18.49 -8.00
C VAL A 325 -3.52 19.57 -7.56
N SER A 326 -4.78 19.47 -7.99
CA SER A 326 -5.83 20.44 -7.64
C SER A 326 -6.10 20.44 -6.14
N SER A 327 -6.27 19.28 -5.51
CA SER A 327 -6.57 19.18 -4.09
C SER A 327 -5.42 19.71 -3.22
N LEU A 328 -4.18 19.31 -3.50
CA LEU A 328 -3.01 19.79 -2.75
C LEU A 328 -2.81 21.28 -2.92
N SER A 329 -3.02 21.82 -4.13
CA SER A 329 -2.88 23.25 -4.39
C SER A 329 -4.01 24.06 -3.76
N ASP A 330 -5.27 23.56 -3.78
CA ASP A 330 -6.42 24.20 -3.11
C ASP A 330 -6.20 24.31 -1.60
N ASP A 331 -5.69 23.26 -0.97
CA ASP A 331 -5.42 23.25 0.47
C ASP A 331 -4.37 24.30 0.87
N VAL A 332 -3.29 24.41 0.09
CA VAL A 332 -2.22 25.39 0.35
C VAL A 332 -2.68 26.83 0.05
N ILE A 333 -3.40 27.05 -1.05
CA ILE A 333 -3.96 28.38 -1.39
C ILE A 333 -4.94 28.84 -0.30
N THR A 334 -5.79 27.94 0.18
CA THR A 334 -6.77 28.27 1.22
C THR A 334 -6.10 28.55 2.58
N ALA A 335 -4.95 27.92 2.86
CA ALA A 335 -4.18 28.15 4.09
C ALA A 335 -3.51 29.53 4.18
N VAL A 336 -3.41 30.29 3.09
CA VAL A 336 -2.89 31.67 3.12
C VAL A 336 -3.79 32.55 4.00
N PRO A 337 -3.26 33.29 4.99
CA PRO A 337 -4.05 34.11 5.91
C PRO A 337 -4.94 35.15 5.20
N GLN A 338 -6.20 35.27 5.67
CA GLN A 338 -7.15 36.23 5.10
C GLN A 338 -6.66 37.67 5.24
N ALA A 339 -5.92 38.00 6.31
CA ALA A 339 -5.34 39.34 6.52
C ALA A 339 -4.42 39.79 5.37
N MET A 340 -3.72 38.86 4.71
CA MET A 340 -2.89 39.18 3.55
C MET A 340 -3.74 39.58 2.33
N ARG A 341 -4.88 38.93 2.15
CA ARG A 341 -5.85 39.24 1.08
C ARG A 341 -6.49 40.61 1.33
N ASP A 342 -6.98 40.82 2.55
CA ASP A 342 -7.67 42.03 2.95
C ASP A 342 -6.70 43.26 2.92
N GLY A 343 -5.44 43.06 3.34
CA GLY A 343 -4.40 44.09 3.24
C GLY A 343 -4.12 44.51 1.79
N SER A 344 -4.03 43.55 0.87
CA SER A 344 -3.82 43.84 -0.55
C SER A 344 -5.01 44.59 -1.17
N LEU A 345 -6.24 44.14 -0.87
CA LEU A 345 -7.47 44.80 -1.33
C LEU A 345 -7.61 46.20 -0.74
N GLY A 346 -7.26 46.36 0.56
CA GLY A 346 -7.25 47.67 1.23
C GLY A 346 -6.27 48.69 0.63
N LEU A 347 -5.18 48.23 0.00
CA LEU A 347 -4.25 49.03 -0.78
C LEU A 347 -4.73 49.34 -2.21
N GLY A 348 -5.95 48.91 -2.57
CA GLY A 348 -6.57 49.16 -3.87
C GLY A 348 -6.24 48.15 -4.97
N ALA A 349 -5.62 47.02 -4.62
CA ALA A 349 -5.37 45.98 -5.61
C ALA A 349 -6.69 45.27 -6.02
N THR A 350 -6.78 44.87 -7.28
CA THR A 350 -7.88 44.05 -7.76
C THR A 350 -7.75 42.61 -7.26
N LYS A 351 -8.86 41.87 -7.26
CA LYS A 351 -8.85 40.47 -6.87
C LYS A 351 -7.81 39.63 -7.64
N SER A 352 -7.69 39.84 -8.95
CA SER A 352 -6.69 39.17 -9.78
C SER A 352 -5.25 39.52 -9.42
N GLU A 353 -4.99 40.81 -9.08
CA GLU A 353 -3.66 41.24 -8.64
C GLU A 353 -3.32 40.65 -7.28
N THR A 354 -4.27 40.67 -6.34
CA THR A 354 -4.10 40.00 -5.02
C THR A 354 -3.73 38.53 -5.18
N ILE A 355 -4.43 37.81 -6.03
CA ILE A 355 -4.14 36.37 -6.28
C ILE A 355 -2.73 36.21 -6.86
N LYS A 356 -2.38 36.98 -7.90
CA LYS A 356 -1.10 36.82 -8.61
C LYS A 356 0.11 37.33 -7.80
N LYS A 357 -0.05 38.42 -7.06
CA LYS A 357 1.07 39.08 -6.40
C LYS A 357 1.21 38.77 -4.91
N VAL A 358 0.15 38.25 -4.28
CA VAL A 358 0.14 37.94 -2.84
C VAL A 358 -0.14 36.49 -2.57
N VAL A 359 -1.30 35.96 -3.03
CA VAL A 359 -1.74 34.61 -2.66
C VAL A 359 -0.88 33.51 -3.30
N ILE A 360 -0.68 33.56 -4.63
CA ILE A 360 0.14 32.56 -5.33
C ILE A 360 1.59 32.57 -4.86
N PRO A 361 2.29 33.70 -4.73
CA PRO A 361 3.65 33.71 -4.18
C PRO A 361 3.74 33.18 -2.76
N ALA A 362 2.79 33.48 -1.89
CA ALA A 362 2.74 32.94 -0.53
C ALA A 362 2.46 31.43 -0.50
N ALA A 363 1.61 30.95 -1.40
CA ALA A 363 1.28 29.52 -1.54
C ALA A 363 2.32 28.72 -2.34
N LEU A 364 3.23 29.39 -3.08
CA LEU A 364 4.14 28.76 -4.04
C LEU A 364 4.97 27.61 -3.45
N PRO A 365 5.54 27.71 -2.24
CA PRO A 365 6.30 26.61 -1.66
C PRO A 365 5.47 25.32 -1.53
N GLY A 366 4.24 25.45 -1.07
CA GLY A 366 3.33 24.32 -0.92
C GLY A 366 2.84 23.77 -2.26
N ILE A 367 2.56 24.64 -3.23
CA ILE A 367 2.19 24.24 -4.61
C ILE A 367 3.33 23.44 -5.24
N VAL A 368 4.58 23.92 -5.17
CA VAL A 368 5.75 23.20 -5.68
C VAL A 368 5.92 21.86 -4.98
N GLY A 369 5.71 21.80 -3.65
CA GLY A 369 5.73 20.56 -2.90
C GLY A 369 4.67 19.56 -3.39
N GLY A 370 3.44 20.02 -3.61
CA GLY A 370 2.35 19.23 -4.18
C GLY A 370 2.67 18.69 -5.59
N VAL A 371 3.23 19.55 -6.45
CA VAL A 371 3.67 19.16 -7.81
C VAL A 371 4.77 18.09 -7.75
N LEU A 372 5.75 18.22 -6.87
CA LEU A 372 6.83 17.23 -6.74
C LEU A 372 6.32 15.88 -6.20
N LEU A 373 5.33 15.89 -5.30
CA LEU A 373 4.63 14.67 -4.89
C LEU A 373 3.85 14.04 -6.06
N ALA A 374 3.23 14.87 -6.92
CA ALA A 374 2.55 14.40 -8.13
C ALA A 374 3.54 13.76 -9.13
N VAL A 375 4.74 14.34 -9.30
CA VAL A 375 5.83 13.75 -10.11
C VAL A 375 6.24 12.38 -9.55
N SER A 376 6.43 12.26 -8.25
CA SER A 376 6.77 10.97 -7.61
C SER A 376 5.69 9.91 -7.86
N ARG A 377 4.42 10.31 -7.83
CA ARG A 377 3.28 9.44 -8.16
C ARG A 377 3.29 9.04 -9.63
N ALA A 378 3.55 9.97 -10.54
CA ALA A 378 3.64 9.71 -11.99
C ALA A 378 4.76 8.70 -12.32
N ILE A 379 5.94 8.85 -11.73
CA ILE A 379 7.08 7.95 -11.92
C ILE A 379 6.77 6.53 -11.43
N GLY A 380 5.95 6.40 -10.39
CA GLY A 380 5.54 5.12 -9.81
C GLY A 380 4.33 4.44 -10.48
N GLU A 381 3.67 5.08 -11.48
CA GLU A 381 2.49 4.52 -12.12
C GLU A 381 2.85 3.30 -12.97
N THR A 382 2.06 2.25 -12.82
CA THR A 382 2.31 0.96 -13.47
C THR A 382 1.20 0.58 -14.43
N MET A 383 -0.06 0.59 -13.96
CA MET A 383 -1.16 -0.06 -14.67
C MET A 383 -1.58 0.67 -15.95
N ILE A 384 -1.61 2.01 -15.94
CA ILE A 384 -1.92 2.79 -17.15
C ILE A 384 -0.84 2.57 -18.19
N VAL A 385 0.42 2.54 -17.78
CA VAL A 385 1.57 2.40 -18.68
C VAL A 385 1.63 0.99 -19.29
N VAL A 386 1.45 -0.06 -18.48
CA VAL A 386 1.40 -1.47 -18.97
C VAL A 386 0.39 -1.62 -20.09
N MET A 387 -0.75 -0.93 -19.98
CA MET A 387 -1.86 -1.11 -20.90
C MET A 387 -1.82 -0.20 -22.12
N ALA A 388 -1.18 0.98 -22.04
CA ALA A 388 -1.30 2.01 -23.06
C ALA A 388 0.00 2.48 -23.69
N ALA A 389 1.17 2.23 -23.04
CA ALA A 389 2.47 2.71 -23.57
C ALA A 389 3.33 1.61 -24.20
N GLY A 390 3.03 0.34 -23.88
CA GLY A 390 3.75 -0.81 -24.42
C GLY A 390 4.80 -1.40 -23.50
N LEU A 391 5.44 -2.48 -23.97
CA LEU A 391 6.44 -3.25 -23.22
C LEU A 391 7.86 -3.10 -23.78
N ALA A 392 7.99 -2.44 -24.96
CA ALA A 392 9.26 -2.31 -25.67
C ALA A 392 10.15 -1.23 -25.01
N ALA A 393 11.37 -1.60 -24.66
CA ALA A 393 12.34 -0.69 -24.07
C ALA A 393 13.09 0.14 -25.15
N ASN A 394 12.34 0.94 -25.89
CA ASN A 394 12.89 1.81 -26.92
C ASN A 394 13.51 3.07 -26.30
N LEU A 395 14.72 3.40 -26.71
CA LEU A 395 15.34 4.67 -26.35
C LEU A 395 14.93 5.74 -27.35
N THR A 396 13.84 6.45 -27.06
CA THR A 396 13.29 7.49 -27.93
C THR A 396 12.79 8.67 -27.12
N ILE A 397 12.77 9.86 -27.70
CA ILE A 397 12.12 11.06 -27.18
C ILE A 397 10.78 11.32 -27.90
N ASN A 398 10.48 10.55 -28.94
CA ASN A 398 9.25 10.71 -29.70
C ASN A 398 8.05 10.20 -28.89
N PRO A 399 7.08 11.08 -28.52
CA PRO A 399 5.91 10.68 -27.74
C PRO A 399 4.93 9.77 -28.47
N LEU A 400 5.05 9.64 -29.80
CA LEU A 400 4.17 8.82 -30.66
C LEU A 400 4.63 7.36 -30.74
N GLU A 401 5.79 7.04 -30.20
CA GLU A 401 6.34 5.69 -30.19
C GLU A 401 5.99 4.94 -28.90
N ALA A 402 6.07 3.61 -28.99
CA ALA A 402 5.91 2.73 -27.84
C ALA A 402 7.17 2.77 -26.97
N VAL A 403 6.98 2.96 -25.66
CA VAL A 403 8.05 2.93 -24.65
C VAL A 403 7.57 2.16 -23.43
N THR A 404 8.50 1.77 -22.57
CA THR A 404 8.19 1.13 -21.31
C THR A 404 8.74 1.92 -20.12
N THR A 405 8.28 1.61 -18.90
CA THR A 405 8.77 2.24 -17.67
C THR A 405 9.44 1.23 -16.74
N VAL A 406 10.15 1.75 -15.74
CA VAL A 406 10.80 0.93 -14.70
C VAL A 406 9.77 0.04 -13.99
N THR A 407 8.63 0.58 -13.60
CA THR A 407 7.57 -0.15 -12.90
C THR A 407 6.97 -1.27 -13.75
N VAL A 408 6.76 -1.03 -15.04
CA VAL A 408 6.28 -2.04 -16.01
C VAL A 408 7.27 -3.18 -16.13
N GLN A 409 8.56 -2.87 -16.28
CA GLN A 409 9.60 -3.89 -16.40
C GLN A 409 9.76 -4.72 -15.10
N ILE A 410 9.63 -4.10 -13.93
CA ILE A 410 9.60 -4.84 -12.66
C ILE A 410 8.47 -5.87 -12.66
N VAL A 411 7.25 -5.47 -13.05
CA VAL A 411 6.10 -6.37 -13.09
C VAL A 411 6.31 -7.49 -14.11
N THR A 412 6.77 -7.18 -15.32
CA THR A 412 7.00 -8.19 -16.36
C THR A 412 8.11 -9.20 -16.00
N LEU A 413 9.12 -8.74 -15.26
CA LEU A 413 10.20 -9.62 -14.77
C LEU A 413 9.74 -10.53 -13.64
N LEU A 414 8.77 -10.13 -12.83
CA LEU A 414 8.25 -10.87 -11.68
C LEU A 414 6.99 -11.68 -11.98
N THR A 415 6.42 -11.59 -13.19
CA THR A 415 5.26 -12.40 -13.60
C THR A 415 5.70 -13.62 -14.40
N GLY A 416 5.02 -14.76 -14.19
CA GLY A 416 5.29 -16.04 -14.86
C GLY A 416 6.16 -16.98 -14.05
N ASP A 417 6.69 -18.02 -14.72
CA ASP A 417 7.53 -19.06 -14.10
C ASP A 417 8.93 -18.50 -13.84
N GLN A 418 9.29 -18.33 -12.57
CA GLN A 418 10.47 -17.59 -12.13
C GLN A 418 11.47 -18.50 -11.41
N ALA A 419 12.71 -18.50 -11.91
CA ALA A 419 13.85 -19.00 -11.13
C ALA A 419 14.37 -17.84 -10.25
N PHE A 420 14.16 -17.92 -8.93
CA PHE A 420 14.51 -16.84 -7.97
C PHE A 420 15.98 -16.38 -8.05
N ASP A 421 16.90 -17.26 -8.46
CA ASP A 421 18.33 -16.97 -8.56
C ASP A 421 18.76 -16.51 -9.96
N SER A 422 17.83 -16.35 -10.89
CA SER A 422 18.15 -15.92 -12.26
C SER A 422 18.50 -14.43 -12.32
N PRO A 423 19.46 -14.02 -13.17
CA PRO A 423 19.75 -12.60 -13.39
C PRO A 423 18.51 -11.78 -13.76
N LYS A 424 17.59 -12.39 -14.50
CA LYS A 424 16.33 -11.79 -14.93
C LYS A 424 15.46 -11.38 -13.73
N THR A 425 15.25 -12.28 -12.76
CA THR A 425 14.44 -11.99 -11.57
C THR A 425 15.16 -11.00 -10.65
N LEU A 426 16.48 -11.16 -10.48
CA LEU A 426 17.29 -10.25 -9.66
C LEU A 426 17.33 -8.82 -10.25
N ALA A 427 17.24 -8.66 -11.58
CA ALA A 427 17.18 -7.35 -12.25
C ALA A 427 15.96 -6.54 -11.81
N ALA A 428 14.82 -7.18 -11.48
CA ALA A 428 13.66 -6.48 -10.97
C ALA A 428 13.95 -5.77 -9.63
N PHE A 429 14.71 -6.41 -8.74
CA PHE A 429 15.12 -5.80 -7.47
C PHE A 429 16.12 -4.67 -7.69
N ALA A 430 17.06 -4.82 -8.62
CA ALA A 430 17.99 -3.75 -8.98
C ALA A 430 17.28 -2.52 -9.57
N LEU A 431 16.30 -2.72 -10.46
CA LEU A 431 15.43 -1.65 -10.97
C LEU A 431 14.64 -1.00 -9.85
N GLY A 432 14.07 -1.80 -8.93
CA GLY A 432 13.34 -1.32 -7.77
C GLY A 432 14.20 -0.47 -6.84
N LEU A 433 15.45 -0.88 -6.57
CA LEU A 433 16.40 -0.12 -5.77
C LEU A 433 16.75 1.23 -6.44
N MET A 434 17.04 1.21 -7.75
CA MET A 434 17.37 2.42 -8.48
C MET A 434 16.19 3.40 -8.55
N LEU A 435 14.97 2.89 -8.74
CA LEU A 435 13.75 3.68 -8.70
C LEU A 435 13.51 4.28 -7.31
N PHE A 436 13.71 3.49 -6.26
CA PHE A 436 13.59 3.95 -4.86
C PHE A 436 14.58 5.09 -4.58
N ILE A 437 15.84 4.94 -4.96
CA ILE A 437 16.86 5.99 -4.79
C ILE A 437 16.47 7.25 -5.57
N THR A 438 16.04 7.12 -6.81
CA THR A 438 15.62 8.25 -7.66
C THR A 438 14.44 9.01 -7.04
N THR A 439 13.40 8.30 -6.62
CA THR A 439 12.22 8.90 -5.98
C THR A 439 12.54 9.49 -4.62
N LEU A 440 13.42 8.87 -3.84
CA LEU A 440 13.90 9.39 -2.56
C LEU A 440 14.65 10.72 -2.74
N ILE A 441 15.54 10.80 -3.73
CA ILE A 441 16.27 12.05 -4.07
C ILE A 441 15.27 13.15 -4.44
N LEU A 442 14.28 12.86 -5.31
CA LEU A 442 13.24 13.81 -5.69
C LEU A 442 12.44 14.28 -4.48
N ASN A 443 12.04 13.39 -3.58
CA ASN A 443 11.31 13.72 -2.37
C ASN A 443 12.15 14.58 -1.39
N ILE A 444 13.45 14.29 -1.25
CA ILE A 444 14.35 15.11 -0.43
C ILE A 444 14.49 16.52 -1.02
N ILE A 445 14.62 16.64 -2.34
CA ILE A 445 14.66 17.94 -3.03
C ILE A 445 13.35 18.70 -2.79
N ALA A 446 12.20 18.01 -2.94
CA ALA A 446 10.88 18.55 -2.67
C ALA A 446 10.78 19.14 -1.26
N LEU A 447 11.11 18.34 -0.25
CA LEU A 447 11.05 18.74 1.16
C LEU A 447 12.00 19.93 1.46
N ARG A 448 13.21 19.93 0.91
CA ARG A 448 14.14 21.03 1.09
C ARG A 448 13.63 22.34 0.44
N THR A 449 13.07 22.22 -0.76
CA THR A 449 12.50 23.37 -1.48
C THR A 449 11.34 23.97 -0.69
N VAL A 450 10.39 23.14 -0.22
CA VAL A 450 9.27 23.59 0.60
C VAL A 450 9.75 24.29 1.87
N ARG A 451 10.69 23.70 2.62
CA ARG A 451 11.21 24.29 3.86
C ARG A 451 11.89 25.64 3.62
N LYS A 452 12.79 25.73 2.63
CA LYS A 452 13.53 26.96 2.33
C LYS A 452 12.60 28.13 1.99
N TYR A 453 11.53 27.89 1.25
CA TYR A 453 10.60 28.95 0.87
C TYR A 453 9.55 29.25 1.93
N ARG A 454 9.25 28.32 2.82
CA ARG A 454 8.35 28.54 3.96
C ARG A 454 8.99 29.50 4.99
N GLU A 455 10.26 29.30 5.32
CA GLU A 455 11.02 30.16 6.24
C GLU A 455 11.19 31.61 5.72
N ALA A 456 11.01 31.87 4.42
CA ALA A 456 11.10 33.19 3.85
C ALA A 456 9.81 34.03 4.03
N TYR A 457 8.70 33.41 4.47
CA TYR A 457 7.40 34.06 4.68
C TYR A 457 6.90 34.00 6.14
N GLU A 458 7.58 33.29 7.03
CA GLU A 458 7.45 33.40 8.48
C GLU A 458 8.41 34.48 9.02
#